data_17713ec078ed522d577b8396945969bd
#
_entry.id   17713ec078ed522d577b8396945969bd
#
_cell.length_a   1.000
_cell.length_b   1.000
_cell.length_c   1.000
_cell.angle_alpha   90.00
_cell.angle_beta   90.00
_cell.angle_gamma   90.00
#
_symmetry.space_group_name_H-M   'P 1'
#
loop_
_entity.id
_entity.type
_entity.pdbx_description
1 polymer ?
#
loop_
_entity_poly.entity_id
_entity_poly.type
_entity_poly.pdbx_seq_one_letter_code
_entity_poly.pdbx_strand_id
1 'polypeptide(L)'
;STDWTIDILDYCKDKIDYLISEEDNGIYDAMNKGILASTGDIIGILNADDFYPDNEVLSKVAKVFKDSDCDCVYGDLVYVNKGDTKKIVRYWKSGKFNISKLNNGWMLPHPTFFVRKSVYEKYGLYSTDLKSAADYEMILRLLLKYKLNVIYIPEILVKMRMGGKSNRSFWNRIKANHEDS
;
A
#
# COMPACT_ATOMS: atom_id res chain seq x y z
N SER A 1 5.42 15.63 -13.01
CA SER A 1 4.79 16.61 -12.09
C SER A 1 4.95 18.02 -12.62
N THR A 2 3.92 18.85 -12.43
CA THR A 2 3.93 20.27 -12.83
C THR A 2 4.08 21.21 -11.60
N ASP A 3 4.38 20.63 -10.46
CA ASP A 3 4.62 21.31 -9.19
C ASP A 3 6.10 21.18 -8.78
N TRP A 4 6.44 21.65 -7.59
CA TRP A 4 7.80 21.61 -7.03
C TRP A 4 8.32 20.21 -6.66
N THR A 5 7.60 19.14 -6.99
CA THR A 5 7.99 17.76 -6.58
C THR A 5 9.35 17.37 -7.17
N ILE A 6 9.62 17.68 -8.43
CA ILE A 6 10.90 17.34 -9.07
C ILE A 6 12.05 18.08 -8.40
N ASP A 7 11.90 19.38 -8.13
CA ASP A 7 12.94 20.18 -7.47
C ASP A 7 13.27 19.64 -6.06
N ILE A 8 12.24 19.17 -5.32
CA ILE A 8 12.44 18.54 -4.01
C ILE A 8 13.16 17.20 -4.14
N LEU A 9 12.81 16.38 -5.14
CA LEU A 9 13.46 15.11 -5.39
C LEU A 9 14.93 15.29 -5.79
N ASP A 10 15.23 16.28 -6.64
CA ASP A 10 16.60 16.64 -7.01
C ASP A 10 17.43 17.10 -5.82
N TYR A 11 16.82 17.88 -4.91
CA TYR A 11 17.47 18.27 -3.65
C TYR A 11 17.77 17.06 -2.75
N CYS A 12 16.94 16.03 -2.79
CA CYS A 12 17.06 14.82 -1.97
C CYS A 12 17.74 13.65 -2.69
N LYS A 13 18.31 13.86 -3.88
CA LYS A 13 18.84 12.79 -4.75
C LYS A 13 19.83 11.86 -4.05
N ASP A 14 20.65 12.39 -3.12
CA ASP A 14 21.62 11.58 -2.36
C ASP A 14 20.98 10.57 -1.39
N LYS A 15 19.67 10.66 -1.18
CA LYS A 15 18.86 9.76 -0.32
C LYS A 15 17.92 8.86 -1.14
N ILE A 16 17.99 8.94 -2.46
CA ILE A 16 17.12 8.20 -3.38
C ILE A 16 18.02 7.30 -4.21
N ASP A 17 17.88 5.98 -4.08
CA ASP A 17 18.68 5.02 -4.84
C ASP A 17 18.34 5.03 -6.33
N TYR A 18 17.07 5.21 -6.66
CA TYR A 18 16.61 5.24 -8.05
C TYR A 18 15.39 6.14 -8.23
N LEU A 19 15.42 7.04 -9.18
CA LEU A 19 14.34 7.98 -9.52
C LEU A 19 13.87 7.76 -10.96
N ILE A 20 12.57 7.52 -11.13
CA ILE A 20 11.89 7.50 -12.44
C ILE A 20 10.93 8.68 -12.48
N SER A 21 11.09 9.55 -13.51
CA SER A 21 10.18 10.65 -13.78
C SER A 21 9.83 10.66 -15.25
N GLU A 22 8.78 9.97 -15.62
CA GLU A 22 8.27 9.84 -16.97
C GLU A 22 6.74 9.78 -16.99
N GLU A 23 6.14 9.80 -18.16
CA GLU A 23 4.69 9.57 -18.29
C GLU A 23 4.34 8.12 -17.98
N ASP A 24 3.22 7.93 -17.30
CA ASP A 24 2.64 6.62 -16.98
C ASP A 24 1.20 6.52 -17.49
N ASN A 25 0.73 5.28 -17.65
CA ASN A 25 -0.65 4.96 -18.02
C ASN A 25 -1.55 4.80 -16.78
N GLY A 26 -1.26 5.54 -15.72
CA GLY A 26 -1.98 5.53 -14.46
C GLY A 26 -1.17 4.98 -13.28
N ILE A 27 -1.75 5.10 -12.09
CA ILE A 27 -1.05 4.80 -10.84
C ILE A 27 -0.48 3.38 -10.77
N TYR A 28 -1.15 2.40 -11.34
CA TYR A 28 -0.69 1.00 -11.30
C TYR A 28 0.46 0.74 -12.27
N ASP A 29 0.52 1.46 -13.40
CA ASP A 29 1.68 1.44 -14.28
C ASP A 29 2.91 2.03 -13.57
N ALA A 30 2.76 3.16 -12.89
CA ALA A 30 3.82 3.75 -12.08
C ALA A 30 4.29 2.82 -10.95
N MET A 31 3.36 2.16 -10.24
CA MET A 31 3.69 1.17 -9.21
C MET A 31 4.47 -0.02 -9.81
N ASN A 32 4.05 -0.53 -10.95
CA ASN A 32 4.72 -1.63 -11.64
C ASN A 32 6.15 -1.27 -12.05
N LYS A 33 6.37 -0.06 -12.61
CA LYS A 33 7.71 0.45 -12.92
C LYS A 33 8.59 0.51 -11.67
N GLY A 34 8.05 0.98 -10.55
CA GLY A 34 8.76 1.02 -9.27
C GLY A 34 9.13 -0.39 -8.76
N ILE A 35 8.21 -1.36 -8.84
CA ILE A 35 8.47 -2.76 -8.46
C ILE A 35 9.59 -3.36 -9.33
N LEU A 36 9.52 -3.16 -10.64
CA LEU A 36 10.52 -3.69 -11.58
C LEU A 36 11.91 -3.07 -11.36
N ALA A 37 11.97 -1.79 -11.05
CA ALA A 37 13.22 -1.07 -10.79
C ALA A 37 13.82 -1.39 -9.42
N SER A 38 13.02 -1.84 -8.45
CA SER A 38 13.48 -2.14 -7.10
C SER A 38 14.44 -3.32 -7.07
N THR A 39 15.48 -3.24 -6.25
CA THR A 39 16.49 -4.32 -6.06
C THR A 39 16.33 -5.06 -4.73
N GLY A 40 15.52 -4.55 -3.82
CA GLY A 40 15.27 -5.16 -2.50
C GLY A 40 14.38 -6.40 -2.56
N ASP A 41 14.52 -7.28 -1.57
CA ASP A 41 13.76 -8.54 -1.46
C ASP A 41 12.29 -8.33 -1.05
N ILE A 42 11.98 -7.18 -0.44
CA ILE A 42 10.65 -6.83 0.08
C ILE A 42 10.23 -5.51 -0.55
N ILE A 43 9.04 -5.48 -1.11
CA ILE A 43 8.43 -4.30 -1.72
C ILE A 43 7.34 -3.75 -0.80
N GLY A 44 7.44 -2.48 -0.47
CA GLY A 44 6.37 -1.68 0.13
C GLY A 44 6.07 -0.49 -0.76
N ILE A 45 4.79 -0.18 -0.96
CA ILE A 45 4.36 0.95 -1.78
C ILE A 45 3.81 2.03 -0.88
N LEU A 46 4.41 3.21 -0.93
CA LEU A 46 3.98 4.38 -0.19
C LEU A 46 3.57 5.49 -1.17
N ASN A 47 2.33 5.93 -1.09
CA ASN A 47 1.84 7.01 -1.96
C ASN A 47 2.39 8.37 -1.49
N ALA A 48 2.40 9.36 -2.38
CA ALA A 48 3.03 10.66 -2.16
C ALA A 48 2.47 11.47 -0.96
N ASP A 49 1.21 11.23 -0.58
CA ASP A 49 0.55 11.88 0.55
C ASP A 49 0.54 11.04 1.85
N ASP A 50 1.10 9.82 1.80
CA ASP A 50 1.21 8.90 2.92
C ASP A 50 2.61 8.95 3.56
N PHE A 51 2.71 8.51 4.81
CA PHE A 51 3.99 8.44 5.52
C PHE A 51 3.97 7.40 6.65
N TYR A 52 5.16 6.94 7.04
CA TYR A 52 5.32 6.06 8.19
C TYR A 52 5.18 6.84 9.51
N PRO A 53 4.56 6.27 10.56
CA PRO A 53 4.39 6.92 11.85
C PRO A 53 5.71 7.24 12.55
N ASP A 54 6.72 6.40 12.34
CA ASP A 54 8.07 6.51 12.92
C ASP A 54 9.13 5.85 12.01
N ASN A 55 10.39 5.92 12.41
CA ASN A 55 11.52 5.37 11.65
C ASN A 55 11.70 3.86 11.83
N GLU A 56 10.89 3.20 12.66
CA GLU A 56 11.05 1.78 12.99
C GLU A 56 10.18 0.85 12.13
N VAL A 57 9.22 1.41 11.38
CA VAL A 57 8.27 0.61 10.59
C VAL A 57 8.98 -0.38 9.69
N LEU A 58 9.94 0.09 8.90
CA LEU A 58 10.67 -0.78 7.96
C LEU A 58 11.48 -1.86 8.68
N SER A 59 12.09 -1.53 9.82
CA SER A 59 12.83 -2.49 10.64
C SER A 59 11.92 -3.56 11.25
N LYS A 60 10.73 -3.17 11.70
CA LYS A 60 9.70 -4.10 12.22
C LYS A 60 9.21 -5.04 11.12
N VAL A 61 8.90 -4.51 9.95
CA VAL A 61 8.50 -5.30 8.79
C VAL A 61 9.60 -6.28 8.38
N ALA A 62 10.83 -5.80 8.21
CA ALA A 62 11.98 -6.63 7.84
C ALA A 62 12.23 -7.75 8.86
N LYS A 63 12.08 -7.46 10.16
CA LYS A 63 12.19 -8.45 11.21
C LYS A 63 11.17 -9.58 11.06
N VAL A 64 9.91 -9.27 10.76
CA VAL A 64 8.87 -10.31 10.55
C VAL A 64 9.23 -11.20 9.36
N PHE A 65 9.68 -10.63 8.23
CA PHE A 65 10.11 -11.41 7.08
C PHE A 65 11.36 -12.26 7.35
N LYS A 66 12.25 -11.81 8.23
CA LYS A 66 13.44 -12.56 8.66
C LYS A 66 13.08 -13.71 9.59
N ASP A 67 12.17 -13.49 10.53
CA ASP A 67 11.83 -14.42 11.60
C ASP A 67 10.76 -15.44 11.20
N SER A 68 10.20 -15.31 9.99
CA SER A 68 9.12 -16.18 9.47
C SER A 68 9.23 -16.43 7.98
N ASP A 69 8.66 -17.55 7.54
CA ASP A 69 8.53 -17.88 6.11
C ASP A 69 7.21 -17.33 5.55
N CYS A 70 6.98 -16.01 5.69
CA CYS A 70 5.81 -15.36 5.13
C CYS A 70 6.09 -14.76 3.77
N ASP A 71 5.06 -14.74 2.92
CA ASP A 71 5.10 -14.10 1.60
C ASP A 71 4.78 -12.61 1.68
N CYS A 72 3.90 -12.25 2.63
CA CYS A 72 3.35 -10.92 2.78
C CYS A 72 3.20 -10.53 4.24
N VAL A 73 3.25 -9.21 4.50
CA VAL A 73 3.00 -8.63 5.82
C VAL A 73 2.08 -7.42 5.65
N TYR A 74 1.20 -7.17 6.61
CA TYR A 74 0.39 -5.94 6.67
C TYR A 74 0.15 -5.51 8.10
N GLY A 75 -0.30 -4.28 8.29
CA GLY A 75 -0.61 -3.73 9.59
C GLY A 75 -1.85 -2.84 9.59
N ASP A 76 -1.99 -2.04 10.63
CA ASP A 76 -3.05 -1.05 10.75
C ASP A 76 -2.69 0.24 10.01
N LEU A 77 -3.72 1.03 9.68
CA LEU A 77 -3.59 2.33 9.05
C LEU A 77 -4.43 3.36 9.81
N VAL A 78 -3.95 4.59 9.89
CA VAL A 78 -4.77 5.71 10.37
C VAL A 78 -4.87 6.81 9.33
N TYR A 79 -6.06 7.42 9.24
CA TYR A 79 -6.27 8.65 8.51
C TYR A 79 -5.99 9.82 9.43
N VAL A 80 -5.18 10.76 8.94
CA VAL A 80 -4.82 11.96 9.69
C VAL A 80 -5.31 13.22 8.98
N ASN A 81 -5.51 14.28 9.73
CA ASN A 81 -5.89 15.57 9.16
C ASN A 81 -4.77 16.12 8.27
N LYS A 82 -5.12 16.73 7.14
CA LYS A 82 -4.15 17.25 6.17
C LYS A 82 -3.26 18.37 6.75
N GLY A 83 -3.84 19.24 7.55
CA GLY A 83 -3.13 20.40 8.16
C GLY A 83 -2.48 20.07 9.52
N ASP A 84 -2.96 19.02 10.20
CA ASP A 84 -2.42 18.56 11.48
C ASP A 84 -2.31 17.05 11.48
N THR A 85 -1.15 16.54 11.11
CA THR A 85 -0.88 15.09 11.00
C THR A 85 -0.81 14.36 12.34
N LYS A 86 -0.87 15.06 13.47
CA LYS A 86 -1.01 14.49 14.80
C LYS A 86 -2.47 14.12 15.12
N LYS A 87 -3.42 14.81 14.46
CA LYS A 87 -4.85 14.57 14.65
C LYS A 87 -5.33 13.38 13.83
N ILE A 88 -5.54 12.24 14.49
CA ILE A 88 -6.16 11.06 13.90
C ILE A 88 -7.65 11.33 13.68
N VAL A 89 -8.11 11.15 12.45
CA VAL A 89 -9.51 11.33 12.03
C VAL A 89 -10.24 9.97 12.03
N ARG A 90 -9.54 8.91 11.62
CA ARG A 90 -10.09 7.56 11.55
C ARG A 90 -8.99 6.53 11.80
N TYR A 91 -9.33 5.47 12.52
CA TYR A 91 -8.49 4.30 12.69
C TYR A 91 -9.03 3.15 11.82
N TRP A 92 -8.19 2.58 10.96
CA TRP A 92 -8.48 1.34 10.25
C TRP A 92 -7.72 0.21 10.93
N LYS A 93 -8.38 -0.43 11.91
CA LYS A 93 -7.84 -1.61 12.58
C LYS A 93 -8.09 -2.81 11.69
N SER A 94 -7.02 -3.35 11.11
CA SER A 94 -7.07 -4.46 10.15
C SER A 94 -7.43 -5.78 10.82
N GLY A 95 -6.80 -6.07 11.95
CA GLY A 95 -6.94 -7.34 12.65
C GLY A 95 -6.30 -8.51 11.90
N LYS A 96 -6.32 -9.69 12.51
CA LYS A 96 -5.76 -10.91 11.91
C LYS A 96 -6.48 -11.29 10.63
N PHE A 97 -5.71 -11.75 9.65
CA PHE A 97 -6.21 -12.25 8.37
C PHE A 97 -7.18 -13.42 8.59
N ASN A 98 -8.30 -13.35 7.88
CA ASN A 98 -9.29 -14.42 7.82
C ASN A 98 -9.90 -14.43 6.42
N ILE A 99 -9.73 -15.53 5.72
CA ILE A 99 -10.20 -15.72 4.34
C ILE A 99 -11.72 -15.53 4.21
N SER A 100 -12.51 -15.93 5.23
CA SER A 100 -13.97 -15.74 5.22
C SER A 100 -14.36 -14.26 5.24
N LYS A 101 -13.56 -13.39 5.86
CA LYS A 101 -13.80 -11.95 5.87
C LYS A 101 -13.54 -11.32 4.49
N LEU A 102 -12.52 -11.81 3.76
CA LEU A 102 -12.26 -11.37 2.38
C LEU A 102 -13.45 -11.67 1.46
N ASN A 103 -14.03 -12.88 1.57
CA ASN A 103 -15.23 -13.26 0.82
C ASN A 103 -16.44 -12.35 1.12
N ASN A 104 -16.46 -11.71 2.29
CA ASN A 104 -17.49 -10.78 2.73
C ASN A 104 -17.11 -9.31 2.51
N GLY A 105 -16.15 -9.02 1.63
CA GLY A 105 -15.76 -7.66 1.27
C GLY A 105 -14.79 -6.97 2.24
N TRP A 106 -14.30 -7.65 3.30
CA TRP A 106 -13.23 -7.09 4.12
C TRP A 106 -11.92 -7.06 3.32
N MET A 107 -11.14 -6.02 3.50
CA MET A 107 -9.85 -5.85 2.85
C MET A 107 -8.82 -5.32 3.84
N LEU A 108 -7.59 -5.77 3.73
CA LEU A 108 -6.46 -5.13 4.40
C LEU A 108 -6.13 -3.78 3.74
N PRO A 109 -5.59 -2.81 4.48
CA PRO A 109 -5.20 -1.52 3.90
C PRO A 109 -3.98 -1.66 3.02
N HIS A 110 -4.16 -1.53 1.71
CA HIS A 110 -3.10 -1.67 0.71
C HIS A 110 -1.81 -0.88 1.02
N PRO A 111 -1.83 0.38 1.51
CA PRO A 111 -0.60 1.10 1.82
C PRO A 111 0.26 0.45 2.91
N THR A 112 -0.31 -0.46 3.72
CA THR A 112 0.43 -1.21 4.74
C THR A 112 0.89 -2.58 4.29
N PHE A 113 0.66 -2.94 3.02
CA PHE A 113 0.91 -4.27 2.48
C PHE A 113 2.32 -4.35 1.90
N PHE A 114 3.18 -5.12 2.56
CA PHE A 114 4.54 -5.43 2.14
C PHE A 114 4.59 -6.84 1.59
N VAL A 115 5.26 -7.04 0.48
CA VAL A 115 5.24 -8.30 -0.29
C VAL A 115 6.67 -8.65 -0.71
N ARG A 116 7.04 -9.93 -0.65
CA ARG A 116 8.33 -10.36 -1.22
C ARG A 116 8.36 -10.06 -2.72
N LYS A 117 9.48 -9.55 -3.23
CA LYS A 117 9.66 -9.28 -4.67
C LYS A 117 9.41 -10.53 -5.51
N SER A 118 9.87 -11.69 -5.07
CA SER A 118 9.64 -12.99 -5.71
C SER A 118 8.16 -13.34 -5.91
N VAL A 119 7.27 -12.81 -5.09
CA VAL A 119 5.82 -12.96 -5.25
C VAL A 119 5.33 -12.23 -6.50
N TYR A 120 5.78 -10.99 -6.72
CA TYR A 120 5.45 -10.25 -7.94
C TYR A 120 6.02 -10.92 -9.18
N GLU A 121 7.24 -11.44 -9.11
CA GLU A 121 7.89 -12.18 -10.21
C GLU A 121 7.13 -13.45 -10.57
N LYS A 122 6.61 -14.15 -9.57
CA LYS A 122 5.92 -15.44 -9.75
C LYS A 122 4.45 -15.29 -10.10
N TYR A 123 3.75 -14.33 -9.49
CA TYR A 123 2.29 -14.24 -9.57
C TYR A 123 1.80 -13.01 -10.33
N GLY A 124 2.73 -12.19 -10.83
CA GLY A 124 2.45 -11.02 -11.67
C GLY A 124 2.26 -9.72 -10.90
N LEU A 125 2.37 -8.64 -11.63
CA LEU A 125 2.27 -7.25 -11.18
C LEU A 125 0.80 -6.79 -11.05
N TYR A 126 0.58 -5.51 -10.78
CA TYR A 126 -0.75 -4.90 -10.79
C TYR A 126 -1.33 -4.92 -12.21
N SER A 127 -2.63 -5.24 -12.33
CA SER A 127 -3.33 -5.12 -13.62
C SER A 127 -3.46 -3.64 -14.01
N THR A 128 -2.98 -3.29 -15.19
CA THR A 128 -3.11 -1.94 -15.75
C THR A 128 -4.45 -1.71 -16.44
N ASP A 129 -5.22 -2.77 -16.68
CA ASP A 129 -6.58 -2.69 -17.24
C ASP A 129 -7.60 -2.15 -16.24
N LEU A 130 -7.29 -2.24 -14.94
CA LEU A 130 -8.13 -1.78 -13.85
C LEU A 130 -7.76 -0.36 -13.41
N LYS A 131 -8.60 0.62 -13.70
CA LYS A 131 -8.31 2.04 -13.37
C LYS A 131 -8.28 2.35 -11.86
N SER A 132 -8.95 1.59 -11.01
CA SER A 132 -9.13 1.96 -9.59
C SER A 132 -9.29 0.78 -8.62
N ALA A 133 -9.04 -0.46 -9.05
CA ALA A 133 -9.26 -1.64 -8.21
C ALA A 133 -8.18 -2.71 -8.36
N ALA A 134 -7.04 -2.40 -8.98
CA ALA A 134 -5.97 -3.39 -9.16
C ALA A 134 -5.26 -3.73 -7.85
N ASP A 135 -5.27 -2.84 -6.87
CA ASP A 135 -4.84 -3.12 -5.49
C ASP A 135 -5.72 -4.18 -4.82
N TYR A 136 -7.04 -4.06 -4.96
CA TYR A 136 -7.99 -5.05 -4.46
C TYR A 136 -7.87 -6.37 -5.22
N GLU A 137 -7.81 -6.33 -6.55
CA GLU A 137 -7.59 -7.52 -7.39
C GLU A 137 -6.32 -8.25 -6.97
N MET A 138 -5.20 -7.54 -6.80
CA MET A 138 -3.95 -8.14 -6.39
C MET A 138 -4.05 -8.83 -5.02
N ILE A 139 -4.63 -8.17 -4.03
CA ILE A 139 -4.82 -8.76 -2.70
C ILE A 139 -5.65 -10.04 -2.79
N LEU A 140 -6.76 -10.02 -3.53
CA LEU A 140 -7.59 -11.21 -3.74
C LEU A 140 -6.82 -12.31 -4.48
N ARG A 141 -6.10 -11.96 -5.53
CA ARG A 141 -5.28 -12.90 -6.31
C ARG A 141 -4.23 -13.58 -5.44
N LEU A 142 -3.48 -12.81 -4.66
CA LEU A 142 -2.42 -13.34 -3.81
C LEU A 142 -2.98 -14.16 -2.64
N LEU A 143 -4.01 -13.67 -1.95
CA LEU A 143 -4.47 -14.27 -0.70
C LEU A 143 -5.59 -15.30 -0.87
N LEU A 144 -6.50 -15.14 -1.86
CA LEU A 144 -7.56 -16.12 -2.12
C LEU A 144 -7.15 -17.17 -3.14
N LYS A 145 -6.65 -16.74 -4.31
CA LYS A 145 -6.33 -17.67 -5.40
C LYS A 145 -5.06 -18.46 -5.10
N TYR A 146 -3.99 -17.76 -4.69
CA TYR A 146 -2.69 -18.39 -4.46
C TYR A 146 -2.44 -18.75 -2.99
N LYS A 147 -3.31 -18.32 -2.07
CA LYS A 147 -3.29 -18.66 -0.63
C LYS A 147 -1.93 -18.41 0.02
N LEU A 148 -1.32 -17.28 -0.31
CA LEU A 148 -0.02 -16.90 0.23
C LEU A 148 -0.08 -16.73 1.75
N ASN A 149 1.05 -17.00 2.39
CA ASN A 149 1.20 -16.84 3.83
C ASN A 149 1.35 -15.36 4.19
N VAL A 150 0.37 -14.81 4.92
CA VAL A 150 0.34 -13.39 5.30
C VAL A 150 0.33 -13.23 6.80
N ILE A 151 1.20 -12.33 7.32
CA ILE A 151 1.29 -12.01 8.74
C ILE A 151 0.77 -10.61 9.01
N TYR A 152 -0.03 -10.48 10.07
CA TYR A 152 -0.52 -9.21 10.59
C TYR A 152 0.37 -8.68 11.71
N ILE A 153 0.87 -7.47 11.56
CA ILE A 153 1.53 -6.69 12.63
C ILE A 153 0.45 -5.82 13.29
N PRO A 154 0.15 -5.99 14.59
CA PRO A 154 -0.90 -5.25 15.28
C PRO A 154 -0.46 -3.83 15.67
N GLU A 155 0.13 -3.11 14.72
CA GLU A 155 0.64 -1.74 14.86
C GLU A 155 0.22 -0.89 13.66
N ILE A 156 0.20 0.43 13.85
CA ILE A 156 0.00 1.39 12.76
C ILE A 156 1.28 1.42 11.93
N LEU A 157 1.20 0.99 10.68
CA LEU A 157 2.34 1.02 9.75
C LEU A 157 2.31 2.26 8.85
N VAL A 158 1.12 2.81 8.56
CA VAL A 158 1.00 3.98 7.66
C VAL A 158 0.01 4.99 8.22
N LYS A 159 0.37 6.27 8.08
CA LYS A 159 -0.51 7.43 8.26
C LYS A 159 -0.87 8.00 6.89
N MET A 160 -2.16 8.00 6.56
CA MET A 160 -2.70 8.51 5.30
C MET A 160 -3.32 9.89 5.51
N ARG A 161 -2.91 10.88 4.74
CA ARG A 161 -3.52 12.22 4.82
C ARG A 161 -4.90 12.24 4.17
N MET A 162 -5.87 12.85 4.84
CA MET A 162 -7.21 13.04 4.28
C MET A 162 -7.18 14.01 3.08
N GLY A 163 -7.91 13.70 2.01
CA GLY A 163 -8.13 14.59 0.86
C GLY A 163 -7.35 14.24 -0.41
N GLY A 164 -6.58 13.16 -0.45
CA GLY A 164 -5.96 12.63 -1.69
C GLY A 164 -6.97 12.12 -2.71
N LYS A 165 -6.56 12.00 -3.99
CA LYS A 165 -7.42 11.51 -5.09
C LYS A 165 -7.96 10.09 -4.82
N SER A 166 -7.17 9.22 -4.23
CA SER A 166 -7.56 7.83 -3.90
C SER A 166 -8.66 7.75 -2.85
N ASN A 167 -8.69 8.68 -1.88
CA ASN A 167 -9.71 8.72 -0.83
C ASN A 167 -11.13 9.00 -1.35
N ARG A 168 -11.28 9.82 -2.41
CA ARG A 168 -12.60 10.11 -3.00
C ARG A 168 -13.26 8.87 -3.60
N SER A 169 -12.50 8.02 -4.29
CA SER A 169 -13.03 6.81 -4.93
C SER A 169 -13.41 5.74 -3.89
N PHE A 170 -12.61 5.58 -2.84
CA PHE A 170 -12.86 4.60 -1.78
C PHE A 170 -14.09 4.97 -0.93
N TRP A 171 -14.23 6.25 -0.55
CA TRP A 171 -15.40 6.74 0.18
C TRP A 171 -16.69 6.64 -0.61
N ASN A 172 -16.65 6.88 -1.92
CA ASN A 172 -17.80 6.71 -2.79
C ASN A 172 -18.27 5.24 -2.87
N ARG A 173 -17.33 4.28 -2.81
CA ARG A 173 -17.65 2.84 -2.77
C ARG A 173 -18.26 2.40 -1.45
N ILE A 174 -17.74 2.89 -0.32
CA ILE A 174 -18.31 2.57 1.01
C ILE A 174 -19.72 3.18 1.14
N LYS A 175 -19.94 4.40 0.64
CA LYS A 175 -21.27 5.00 0.61
C LYS A 175 -22.23 4.22 -0.27
N ALA A 176 -21.83 3.83 -1.48
CA ALA A 176 -22.70 3.05 -2.37
C ALA A 176 -23.13 1.71 -1.75
N ASN A 177 -22.23 1.01 -1.06
CA ASN A 177 -22.56 -0.24 -0.37
C ASN A 177 -23.43 -0.06 0.89
N HIS A 178 -23.54 1.16 1.44
CA HIS A 178 -24.42 1.45 2.59
C HIS A 178 -25.78 2.01 2.20
N GLU A 179 -25.94 2.48 0.96
CA GLU A 179 -27.22 2.99 0.45
C GLU A 179 -28.07 1.89 -0.20
N ASP A 180 -27.48 0.71 -0.48
CA ASP A 180 -28.14 -0.47 -1.05
C ASP A 180 -28.45 -1.58 -0.01
N SER A 181 -28.43 -1.25 1.30
CA SER A 181 -28.72 -2.23 2.38
C SER A 181 -29.95 -1.89 3.17
#